data_32e078f3dec0b43458656825ed14ae97
#
_entry.id   32e078f3dec0b43458656825ed14ae97
#
_cell.length_a   1.000
_cell.length_b   1.000
_cell.length_c   1.000
_cell.angle_alpha   90.00
_cell.angle_beta   90.00
_cell.angle_gamma   90.00
#
_symmetry.space_group_name_H-M   'P 1'
#
loop_
_entity.id
_entity.type
_entity.pdbx_description
1 polymer ?
#
loop_
_entity_poly.entity_id
_entity_poly.type
_entity_poly.pdbx_seq_one_letter_code
_entity_poly.pdbx_strand_id
1 'polypeptide(L)' 'MKYILVLYMCSMLSNTCPSSTIAGYQFTNHYDCVNAGYAVAQSTFRNLEELEEYNRDYIEQSKIVVKFECREIGAKI' A
#
# COMPACT_ATOMS: atom_id res chain seq x y z
N MET A 1 -8.89 -20.24 1.90
CA MET A 1 -8.11 -19.34 1.09
C MET A 1 -7.50 -18.25 1.92
N LYS A 2 -6.38 -17.77 1.48
CA LYS A 2 -5.69 -16.69 2.19
C LYS A 2 -5.46 -15.52 1.28
N TYR A 3 -5.35 -14.35 1.89
CA TYR A 3 -5.10 -13.12 1.17
C TYR A 3 -3.88 -12.44 1.74
N ILE A 4 -3.08 -11.84 0.88
CA ILE A 4 -1.97 -11.01 1.33
C ILE A 4 -2.25 -9.57 0.92
N LEU A 5 -1.69 -8.68 1.72
CA LEU A 5 -1.85 -7.25 1.48
C LEU A 5 -0.59 -6.72 0.83
N VAL A 6 -0.75 -6.12 -0.34
CA VAL A 6 0.35 -5.51 -1.07
C VAL A 6 0.11 -4.02 -1.12
N LEU A 7 1.13 -3.27 -0.76
CA LEU A 7 1.05 -1.81 -0.76
C LEU A 7 1.86 -1.26 -1.93
N TYR A 8 1.35 -0.22 -2.56
CA TYR A 8 2.02 0.43 -3.67
C TYR A 8 2.17 1.91 -3.39
N MET A 9 3.36 2.44 -3.63
CA MET A 9 3.55 3.88 -3.63
C MET A 9 3.52 4.36 -5.06
N CYS A 10 2.57 5.22 -5.35
CA CYS A 10 2.31 5.64 -6.72
C CYS A 10 2.38 7.14 -6.84
N SER A 11 2.85 7.60 -8.00
CA SER A 11 2.80 9.01 -8.35
C SER A 11 1.63 9.21 -9.31
N MET A 12 0.67 9.98 -8.88
CA MET A 12 -0.49 10.27 -9.74
C MET A 12 -0.12 11.17 -10.89
N LEU A 13 0.95 11.95 -10.72
CA LEU A 13 1.41 12.84 -11.76
C LEU A 13 1.94 12.08 -12.96
N SER A 14 2.78 11.09 -12.71
CA SER A 14 3.36 10.28 -13.78
C SER A 14 2.57 9.00 -14.04
N ASN A 15 1.58 8.73 -13.20
CA ASN A 15 0.73 7.55 -13.31
C ASN A 15 1.54 6.26 -13.23
N THR A 16 2.56 6.26 -12.40
CA THR A 16 3.41 5.09 -12.20
C THR A 16 3.51 4.76 -10.73
N CYS A 17 3.82 3.51 -10.45
CA CYS A 17 3.98 3.02 -9.09
C CYS A 17 5.37 2.40 -8.96
N PRO A 18 6.39 3.21 -8.68
CA PRO A 18 7.76 2.72 -8.66
C PRO A 18 8.08 1.77 -7.51
N SER A 19 7.27 1.78 -6.45
CA SER A 19 7.57 0.95 -5.29
C SER A 19 6.37 0.12 -4.90
N SER A 20 6.65 -1.08 -4.46
CA SER A 20 5.62 -1.94 -3.88
C SER A 20 6.24 -2.75 -2.77
N THR A 21 5.42 -3.14 -1.81
CA THR A 21 5.89 -3.95 -0.71
C THR A 21 4.75 -4.82 -0.21
N ILE A 22 5.11 -5.98 0.30
CA ILE A 22 4.14 -6.88 0.90
C ILE A 22 4.11 -6.59 2.39
N ALA A 23 2.92 -6.39 2.93
CA ALA A 23 2.79 -5.96 4.32
C ALA A 23 3.16 -7.04 5.33
N GLY A 24 3.21 -8.29 4.91
CA GLY A 24 3.62 -9.36 5.81
C GLY A 24 2.48 -9.96 6.62
N TYR A 25 1.28 -9.49 6.41
CA TYR A 25 0.10 -10.03 7.09
C TYR A 25 -0.67 -10.92 6.14
N GLN A 26 -1.28 -11.95 6.70
CA GLN A 26 -2.17 -12.82 5.93
C GLN A 26 -3.55 -12.77 6.56
N PHE A 27 -4.55 -12.83 5.70
CA PHE A 27 -5.94 -12.74 6.14
C PHE A 27 -6.72 -13.92 5.57
N THR A 28 -7.73 -14.34 6.30
CA THR A 28 -8.51 -15.48 5.89
C THR A 28 -9.70 -15.10 5.02
N ASN A 29 -10.03 -13.81 4.94
CA ASN A 29 -11.12 -13.37 4.10
C ASN A 29 -10.79 -12.00 3.51
N HIS A 30 -11.50 -11.70 2.44
CA HIS A 30 -11.28 -10.47 1.69
C HIS A 30 -11.63 -9.24 2.52
N TYR A 31 -12.70 -9.32 3.28
CA TYR A 31 -13.17 -8.18 4.07
C TYR A 31 -12.10 -7.70 5.05
N ASP A 32 -11.51 -8.64 5.79
CA ASP A 32 -10.48 -8.27 6.75
C ASP A 32 -9.26 -7.69 6.07
N CYS A 33 -8.90 -8.26 4.91
CA CYS A 33 -7.76 -7.76 4.16
C CYS A 33 -8.00 -6.31 3.72
N VAL A 34 -9.18 -6.02 3.22
CA VAL A 34 -9.49 -4.67 2.76
C VAL A 34 -9.51 -3.67 3.92
N ASN A 35 -10.11 -4.05 5.04
CA ASN A 35 -10.08 -3.18 6.20
C ASN A 35 -8.67 -2.87 6.67
N ALA A 36 -7.83 -3.90 6.73
CA ALA A 36 -6.45 -3.70 7.10
C ALA A 36 -5.72 -2.85 6.06
N GLY A 37 -6.07 -3.04 4.79
CA GLY A 37 -5.46 -2.27 3.72
C GLY A 37 -5.66 -0.78 3.89
N TYR A 38 -6.87 -0.36 4.20
CA TYR A 38 -7.13 1.06 4.41
C TYR A 38 -6.37 1.59 5.62
N ALA A 39 -6.35 0.83 6.71
CA ALA A 39 -5.66 1.27 7.92
C ALA A 39 -4.16 1.37 7.70
N VAL A 40 -3.58 0.35 7.08
CA VAL A 40 -2.14 0.32 6.86
C VAL A 40 -1.73 1.36 5.82
N ALA A 41 -2.52 1.51 4.76
CA ALA A 41 -2.20 2.49 3.73
C ALA A 41 -2.21 3.89 4.29
N GLN A 42 -3.21 4.23 5.11
CA GLN A 42 -3.28 5.54 5.70
C GLN A 42 -2.10 5.79 6.66
N SER A 43 -1.79 4.81 7.49
CA SER A 43 -0.68 4.93 8.41
C SER A 43 0.63 5.09 7.66
N THR A 44 0.81 4.33 6.59
CA THR A 44 2.02 4.43 5.78
C THR A 44 2.15 5.81 5.15
N PHE A 45 1.05 6.31 4.61
CA PHE A 45 1.07 7.63 3.98
C PHE A 45 1.40 8.72 4.97
N ARG A 46 0.83 8.67 6.16
CA ARG A 46 1.11 9.67 7.18
C ARG A 46 2.56 9.63 7.62
N ASN A 47 3.16 8.44 7.64
CA ASN A 47 4.53 8.29 8.09
C ASN A 47 5.55 8.61 7.01
N LEU A 48 5.13 8.82 5.77
CA LEU A 48 6.05 9.17 4.71
C LEU A 48 6.79 10.47 4.98
N GLU A 49 6.14 11.39 5.67
CA GLU A 49 6.77 12.67 5.98
C GLU A 49 8.02 12.52 6.85
N GLU A 50 8.10 11.42 7.59
CA GLU A 50 9.25 11.17 8.46
C GLU A 50 10.45 10.64 7.71
N LEU A 51 10.25 10.26 6.45
CA LEU A 51 11.35 9.81 5.62
C LEU A 51 11.91 10.99 4.83
N GLU A 52 13.21 11.09 4.78
CA GLU A 52 13.84 12.21 4.10
C GLU A 52 13.48 12.26 2.63
N GLU A 53 13.24 11.09 2.02
CA GLU A 53 12.95 11.01 0.59
C GLU A 53 11.54 11.48 0.26
N TYR A 54 10.65 11.49 1.25
CA TYR A 54 9.23 11.76 1.01
C TYR A 54 8.73 12.87 1.90
N ASN A 55 9.37 14.03 1.83
CA ASN A 55 8.87 15.16 2.60
C ASN A 55 7.56 15.65 1.97
N ARG A 56 6.88 16.52 2.70
CA ARG A 56 5.57 16.99 2.26
C ARG A 56 5.61 17.65 0.90
N ASP A 57 6.63 18.44 0.65
CA ASP A 57 6.74 19.15 -0.63
C ASP A 57 6.89 18.18 -1.79
N TYR A 58 7.68 17.13 -1.60
CA TYR A 58 7.85 16.12 -2.64
C TYR A 58 6.55 15.39 -2.90
N ILE A 59 5.86 15.01 -1.81
CA ILE A 59 4.58 14.31 -1.93
C ILE A 59 3.58 15.17 -2.70
N GLU A 60 3.55 16.45 -2.38
CA GLU A 60 2.63 17.38 -3.03
C GLU A 60 2.96 17.55 -4.51
N GLN A 61 4.22 17.75 -4.83
CA GLN A 61 4.64 17.98 -6.21
C GLN A 61 4.47 16.76 -7.09
N SER A 62 4.78 15.60 -6.54
CA SER A 62 4.70 14.35 -7.31
C SER A 62 3.35 13.66 -7.19
N LYS A 63 2.47 14.20 -6.35
CA LYS A 63 1.14 13.62 -6.14
C LYS A 63 1.24 12.16 -5.71
N ILE A 64 2.05 11.93 -4.68
CA ILE A 64 2.28 10.58 -4.18
C ILE A 64 1.06 10.10 -3.40
N VAL A 65 0.66 8.88 -3.66
CA VAL A 65 -0.41 8.23 -2.90
C VAL A 65 0.00 6.81 -2.60
N VAL A 66 -0.60 6.25 -1.57
CA VAL A 66 -0.38 4.84 -1.25
C VAL A 66 -1.65 4.09 -1.61
N LYS A 67 -1.48 3.04 -2.39
CA LYS A 67 -2.59 2.16 -2.77
C LYS A 67 -2.33 0.78 -2.21
N PHE A 68 -3.35 -0.04 -2.18
CA PHE A 68 -3.18 -1.40 -1.72
C PHE A 68 -3.99 -2.35 -2.57
N GLU A 69 -3.60 -3.61 -2.48
CA GLU A 69 -4.28 -4.67 -3.20
C GLU A 69 -4.33 -5.89 -2.31
N CYS A 70 -5.46 -6.57 -2.28
CA CYS A 70 -5.59 -7.83 -1.57
C CYS A 70 -5.53 -8.94 -2.59
N ARG A 71 -4.47 -9.72 -2.54
CA ARG A 71 -4.26 -10.81 -3.48
C ARG A 71 -4.57 -12.12 -2.83
N GLU A 72 -5.29 -12.95 -3.54
CA GLU A 72 -5.58 -14.29 -3.10
C GLU A 72 -4.36 -15.16 -3.32
N ILE A 73 -3.98 -15.92 -2.31
CA ILE A 73 -2.83 -16.81 -2.41
C ILE A 73 -3.21 -18.21 -1.97
N GLY A 74 -2.49 -19.11 -2.37
CA GLY A 74 -2.58 -20.39 -1.90
C GLY A 74 -3.37 -21.26 -2.64
N ALA A 75 -3.68 -21.54 -2.63
CA ALA A 75 -4.28 -22.38 -2.96
C ALA A 75 -4.27 -23.43 -3.61
N LYS A 76 -4.10 -23.75 -3.99
CA LYS A 76 -4.20 -24.63 -4.68
C LYS A 76 -3.63 -25.56 -4.72
N ILE A 77 -3.73 -26.11 -4.63
CA ILE A 77 -3.24 -26.99 -4.65
C ILE A 77 -3.37 -27.77 -5.11
#